data_0674ece70a81425abfa70274a6076c16
#
_entry.id   0674ece70a81425abfa70274a6076c16
#
_cell.length_a   1.000
_cell.length_b   1.000
_cell.length_c   1.000
_cell.angle_alpha   90.00
_cell.angle_beta   90.00
_cell.angle_gamma   90.00
#
_symmetry.space_group_name_H-M   'P 1'
#
loop_
_entity.id
_entity.type
_entity.pdbx_description
1 polymer ?
#
loop_
_entity_poly.entity_id
_entity_poly.type
_entity_poly.pdbx_seq_one_letter_code
_entity_poly.pdbx_strand_id
1 'polypeptide(L)'
;MPQALASSRRRLAARGGPLDWTRLPDRELLRLRLCDLRLDLQRSPLKRHIERLYSELHSRGIRFRPHVWLSDEWFSPDGVPGIAVPFYLAHPRLMRLTRKMTHEVEGGNVNWLMRILRHEAGHAIDSAFRLRRCAHWRALFGRASRPYRSRYLVRPASRSHVQHLGDWYAQSHPTEDFAETFAVWLAPRSGWRRRYASWPCLRKLRFVQQFALERGAHRPPVRCRDRIEPLDVNQRTLAQYFRAKLARTHPPRGTLADPLLQRLFTSTPGSRPVPAAALLRAHKTQLLASMIRRTAVDRYAAQQVLRTAIERSDRLGLYVRGSQRETLREARVMLRRLVRRYLRSHGLRQRA
;
A
#
# COMPACT_ATOMS: atom_id res chain seq x y z
N MET A 1 -36.41 5.29 16.44
CA MET A 1 -36.12 3.85 16.33
C MET A 1 -34.88 3.42 17.15
N PRO A 2 -34.76 3.74 18.48
CA PRO A 2 -33.64 3.28 19.32
C PRO A 2 -33.86 1.91 19.96
N GLN A 3 -35.12 1.47 20.10
CA GLN A 3 -35.47 0.26 20.87
C GLN A 3 -35.09 -1.08 20.23
N ALA A 4 -35.00 -1.16 18.88
CA ALA A 4 -34.60 -2.39 18.19
C ALA A 4 -33.10 -2.73 18.36
N LEU A 5 -32.26 -1.74 18.66
CA LEU A 5 -30.83 -1.91 18.93
C LEU A 5 -30.54 -2.45 20.33
N ALA A 6 -31.35 -2.05 21.31
CA ALA A 6 -31.24 -2.53 22.67
C ALA A 6 -31.66 -4.01 22.78
N SER A 7 -32.65 -4.44 22.01
CA SER A 7 -33.13 -5.84 22.00
C SER A 7 -32.15 -6.82 21.36
N SER A 8 -31.47 -6.43 20.27
CA SER A 8 -30.43 -7.26 19.66
C SER A 8 -29.18 -7.38 20.55
N ARG A 9 -28.76 -6.29 21.20
CA ARG A 9 -27.67 -6.35 22.20
C ARG A 9 -28.02 -7.19 23.41
N ARG A 10 -29.26 -7.10 23.93
CA ARG A 10 -29.74 -7.93 25.08
C ARG A 10 -29.83 -9.41 24.70
N ARG A 11 -30.32 -9.80 23.53
CA ARG A 11 -30.39 -11.20 23.08
C ARG A 11 -29.02 -11.84 22.86
N LEU A 12 -27.99 -11.07 22.46
CA LEU A 12 -26.63 -11.57 22.30
C LEU A 12 -25.82 -11.55 23.60
N ALA A 13 -26.08 -10.61 24.50
CA ALA A 13 -25.49 -10.56 25.85
C ALA A 13 -26.06 -11.66 26.78
N ALA A 14 -27.26 -12.12 26.55
CA ALA A 14 -27.91 -13.18 27.35
C ALA A 14 -27.28 -14.58 27.18
N ARG A 15 -26.34 -14.76 26.24
CA ARG A 15 -25.60 -16.04 26.05
C ARG A 15 -24.19 -16.04 26.64
N GLY A 16 -23.82 -15.08 27.51
CA GLY A 16 -22.61 -15.15 28.36
C GLY A 16 -21.26 -15.23 27.64
N GLY A 17 -21.20 -15.19 26.29
CA GLY A 17 -19.98 -15.28 25.50
C GLY A 17 -19.65 -14.00 24.74
N PRO A 18 -18.37 -13.79 24.34
CA PRO A 18 -17.98 -12.67 23.50
C PRO A 18 -18.75 -12.70 22.18
N LEU A 19 -19.23 -11.53 21.72
CA LEU A 19 -19.98 -11.36 20.47
C LEU A 19 -19.21 -11.95 19.29
N ASP A 20 -19.73 -13.02 18.68
CA ASP A 20 -19.17 -13.56 17.42
C ASP A 20 -19.58 -12.66 16.24
N TRP A 21 -18.87 -11.54 16.08
CA TRP A 21 -19.09 -10.58 15.01
C TRP A 21 -18.78 -11.16 13.61
N THR A 22 -18.10 -12.29 13.52
CA THR A 22 -17.72 -12.88 12.23
C THR A 22 -18.91 -13.35 11.41
N ARG A 23 -20.03 -13.67 12.09
CA ARG A 23 -21.30 -14.13 11.51
C ARG A 23 -22.31 -13.01 11.28
N LEU A 24 -22.06 -11.81 11.78
CA LEU A 24 -23.00 -10.69 11.61
C LEU A 24 -23.16 -10.30 10.14
N PRO A 25 -24.38 -9.93 9.70
CA PRO A 25 -24.59 -9.27 8.43
C PRO A 25 -23.77 -7.97 8.34
N ASP A 26 -23.36 -7.57 7.12
CA ASP A 26 -22.54 -6.36 6.91
C ASP A 26 -23.13 -5.13 7.59
N ARG A 27 -24.46 -4.97 7.53
CA ARG A 27 -25.17 -3.83 8.14
C ARG A 27 -24.96 -3.73 9.66
N GLU A 28 -24.96 -4.86 10.32
CA GLU A 28 -24.77 -4.92 11.78
C GLU A 28 -23.29 -4.81 12.13
N LEU A 29 -22.42 -5.48 11.38
CA LEU A 29 -20.98 -5.38 11.54
C LEU A 29 -20.48 -3.93 11.40
N LEU A 30 -21.01 -3.15 10.45
CA LEU A 30 -20.68 -1.74 10.25
C LEU A 30 -21.02 -0.84 11.45
N ARG A 31 -21.92 -1.28 12.34
CA ARG A 31 -22.30 -0.55 13.56
C ARG A 31 -21.37 -0.80 14.74
N LEU A 32 -20.53 -1.83 14.69
CA LEU A 32 -19.58 -2.14 15.76
C LEU A 32 -18.46 -1.09 15.78
N ARG A 33 -18.00 -0.76 16.98
CA ARG A 33 -16.80 0.04 17.18
C ARG A 33 -15.55 -0.80 16.87
N LEU A 34 -14.49 -0.17 16.47
CA LEU A 34 -13.22 -0.85 16.17
C LEU A 34 -12.67 -1.58 17.40
N CYS A 35 -12.76 -0.99 18.60
CA CYS A 35 -12.33 -1.62 19.85
C CYS A 35 -13.19 -2.87 20.23
N ASP A 36 -14.46 -2.93 19.81
CA ASP A 36 -15.35 -4.06 20.12
C ASP A 36 -15.01 -5.30 19.29
N LEU A 37 -14.20 -5.19 18.24
CA LEU A 37 -13.76 -6.34 17.44
C LEU A 37 -12.83 -7.28 18.20
N ARG A 38 -12.18 -6.82 19.28
CA ARG A 38 -11.29 -7.62 20.15
C ARG A 38 -10.33 -8.51 19.38
N LEU A 39 -9.71 -7.93 18.34
CA LEU A 39 -8.77 -8.65 17.49
C LEU A 39 -7.47 -8.95 18.22
N ASP A 40 -6.99 -10.18 18.06
CA ASP A 40 -5.70 -10.62 18.57
C ASP A 40 -4.70 -10.80 17.43
N LEU A 41 -3.64 -10.00 17.43
CA LEU A 41 -2.58 -10.07 16.44
C LEU A 41 -1.91 -11.45 16.43
N GLN A 42 -1.74 -12.08 17.60
CA GLN A 42 -1.05 -13.36 17.73
C GLN A 42 -1.88 -14.54 17.17
N ARG A 43 -3.20 -14.41 17.14
CA ARG A 43 -4.13 -15.38 16.53
C ARG A 43 -4.51 -15.04 15.09
N SER A 44 -3.98 -13.95 14.56
CA SER A 44 -4.31 -13.48 13.20
C SER A 44 -3.37 -14.06 12.14
N PRO A 45 -3.78 -14.05 10.86
CA PRO A 45 -2.90 -14.40 9.75
C PRO A 45 -1.65 -13.51 9.64
N LEU A 46 -1.63 -12.33 10.27
CA LEU A 46 -0.50 -11.39 10.27
C LEU A 46 0.70 -11.95 11.01
N LYS A 47 0.53 -12.78 12.04
CA LYS A 47 1.62 -13.34 12.85
C LYS A 47 2.73 -13.93 11.98
N ARG A 48 2.39 -14.82 11.06
CA ARG A 48 3.35 -15.49 10.17
C ARG A 48 4.14 -14.50 9.29
N HIS A 49 3.52 -13.38 8.91
CA HIS A 49 4.15 -12.38 8.06
C HIS A 49 5.08 -11.46 8.87
N ILE A 50 4.73 -11.19 10.11
CA ILE A 50 5.58 -10.46 11.06
C ILE A 50 6.80 -11.32 11.43
N GLU A 51 6.62 -12.61 11.71
CA GLU A 51 7.73 -13.55 11.95
C GLU A 51 8.65 -13.66 10.73
N ARG A 52 8.08 -13.68 9.53
CA ARG A 52 8.85 -13.62 8.28
C ARG A 52 9.66 -12.32 8.19
N LEU A 53 9.08 -11.17 8.52
CA LEU A 53 9.82 -9.90 8.55
C LEU A 53 11.00 -9.98 9.52
N TYR A 54 10.81 -10.53 10.72
CA TYR A 54 11.88 -10.70 11.70
C TYR A 54 12.97 -11.65 11.23
N SER A 55 12.61 -12.71 10.54
CA SER A 55 13.59 -13.62 9.91
C SER A 55 14.37 -12.91 8.80
N GLU A 56 13.74 -12.08 7.99
CA GLU A 56 14.40 -11.28 6.96
C GLU A 56 15.35 -10.23 7.57
N LEU A 57 14.97 -9.56 8.66
CA LEU A 57 15.85 -8.65 9.41
C LEU A 57 17.08 -9.39 9.98
N HIS A 58 16.84 -10.52 10.64
CA HIS A 58 17.88 -11.33 11.21
C HIS A 58 18.89 -11.84 10.15
N SER A 59 18.40 -12.32 9.00
CA SER A 59 19.24 -12.78 7.89
C SER A 59 20.13 -11.67 7.28
N ARG A 60 19.79 -10.40 7.56
CA ARG A 60 20.56 -9.23 7.17
C ARG A 60 21.42 -8.66 8.30
N GLY A 61 21.56 -9.37 9.43
CA GLY A 61 22.37 -8.95 10.58
C GLY A 61 21.66 -7.97 11.52
N ILE A 62 20.36 -7.68 11.33
CA ILE A 62 19.61 -6.79 12.22
C ILE A 62 18.88 -7.63 13.27
N ARG A 63 19.33 -7.52 14.53
CA ARG A 63 18.73 -8.23 15.69
C ARG A 63 17.48 -7.55 16.24
N PHE A 64 17.35 -6.25 16.03
CA PHE A 64 16.21 -5.50 16.51
C PHE A 64 14.92 -5.95 15.79
N ARG A 65 13.85 -6.15 16.58
CA ARG A 65 12.50 -6.52 16.10
C ARG A 65 11.53 -5.40 16.46
N PRO A 66 11.08 -4.60 15.49
CA PRO A 66 10.04 -3.60 15.73
C PRO A 66 8.81 -4.24 16.37
N HIS A 67 8.25 -3.64 17.43
CA HIS A 67 6.96 -4.11 17.93
C HIS A 67 5.84 -3.78 16.95
N VAL A 68 4.81 -4.62 16.93
CA VAL A 68 3.69 -4.46 15.98
C VAL A 68 2.38 -4.44 16.75
N TRP A 69 1.48 -3.54 16.37
CA TRP A 69 0.12 -3.49 16.94
C TRP A 69 -0.92 -3.25 15.85
N LEU A 70 -2.19 -3.55 16.17
CA LEU A 70 -3.30 -3.25 15.30
C LEU A 70 -3.75 -1.79 15.48
N SER A 71 -3.98 -1.13 14.36
CA SER A 71 -4.53 0.22 14.26
C SER A 71 -5.55 0.28 13.11
N ASP A 72 -5.96 1.46 12.70
CA ASP A 72 -6.86 1.63 11.57
C ASP A 72 -6.15 1.88 10.24
N GLU A 73 -4.87 2.29 10.26
CA GLU A 73 -4.05 2.53 9.07
C GLU A 73 -2.64 1.95 9.24
N TRP A 74 -1.85 1.94 8.14
CA TRP A 74 -0.43 1.68 8.15
C TRP A 74 0.33 2.93 8.57
N PHE A 75 1.20 2.81 9.56
CA PHE A 75 2.20 3.84 9.88
C PHE A 75 3.23 3.33 10.87
N SER A 76 4.38 4.03 10.90
CA SER A 76 5.39 3.91 11.93
C SER A 76 5.63 5.30 12.51
N PRO A 77 5.25 5.58 13.77
CA PRO A 77 5.34 6.91 14.34
C PRO A 77 6.79 7.38 14.47
N ASP A 78 7.02 8.66 14.28
CA ASP A 78 8.34 9.25 14.51
C ASP A 78 8.79 9.05 15.98
N GLY A 79 10.01 8.53 16.13
CA GLY A 79 10.58 8.26 17.45
C GLY A 79 10.08 6.98 18.14
N VAL A 80 9.07 6.31 17.61
CA VAL A 80 8.59 5.01 18.10
C VAL A 80 9.07 3.90 17.17
N PRO A 81 9.90 2.96 17.68
CA PRO A 81 10.45 1.89 16.84
C PRO A 81 9.47 0.72 16.68
N GLY A 82 8.31 1.01 16.14
CA GLY A 82 7.21 0.05 15.97
C GLY A 82 6.40 0.28 14.70
N ILE A 83 5.45 -0.62 14.44
CA ILE A 83 4.66 -0.67 13.22
C ILE A 83 3.18 -0.83 13.56
N ALA A 84 2.35 0.13 13.17
CA ALA A 84 0.90 0.02 13.19
C ALA A 84 0.44 -0.71 11.93
N VAL A 85 -0.44 -1.70 12.10
CA VAL A 85 -0.97 -2.52 11.00
C VAL A 85 -2.50 -2.42 10.99
N PRO A 86 -3.13 -2.17 9.82
CA PRO A 86 -4.57 -2.05 9.74
C PRO A 86 -5.32 -3.29 10.20
N PHE A 87 -6.31 -3.08 11.04
CA PHE A 87 -7.13 -4.12 11.66
C PHE A 87 -7.79 -5.08 10.65
N TYR A 88 -8.15 -4.60 9.47
CA TYR A 88 -8.84 -5.42 8.47
C TYR A 88 -7.96 -6.56 7.94
N LEU A 89 -6.64 -6.48 8.06
CA LEU A 89 -5.72 -7.54 7.68
C LEU A 89 -5.66 -8.68 8.70
N ALA A 90 -6.17 -8.45 9.92
CA ALA A 90 -6.16 -9.45 10.96
C ALA A 90 -7.23 -10.55 10.80
N HIS A 91 -8.24 -10.34 9.93
CA HIS A 91 -9.30 -11.34 9.75
C HIS A 91 -9.88 -11.35 8.33
N PRO A 92 -10.10 -12.54 7.69
CA PRO A 92 -10.62 -12.63 6.32
C PRO A 92 -11.98 -11.94 6.11
N ARG A 93 -12.87 -11.99 7.12
CA ARG A 93 -14.18 -11.32 7.08
C ARG A 93 -14.06 -9.80 6.93
N LEU A 94 -13.10 -9.19 7.66
CA LEU A 94 -12.83 -7.76 7.60
C LEU A 94 -12.17 -7.38 6.27
N MET A 95 -11.28 -8.21 5.74
CA MET A 95 -10.71 -8.02 4.40
C MET A 95 -11.79 -8.01 3.31
N ARG A 96 -12.75 -8.95 3.39
CA ARG A 96 -13.88 -8.98 2.43
C ARG A 96 -14.75 -7.72 2.55
N LEU A 97 -15.09 -7.30 3.79
CA LEU A 97 -15.86 -6.08 4.02
C LEU A 97 -15.10 -4.86 3.49
N THR A 98 -13.80 -4.72 3.79
CA THR A 98 -12.97 -3.62 3.30
C THR A 98 -12.97 -3.58 1.77
N ARG A 99 -12.80 -4.73 1.10
CA ARG A 99 -12.85 -4.80 -0.37
C ARG A 99 -14.21 -4.34 -0.93
N LYS A 100 -15.31 -4.72 -0.26
CA LYS A 100 -16.65 -4.30 -0.64
C LYS A 100 -16.85 -2.80 -0.48
N MET A 101 -16.31 -2.21 0.60
CA MET A 101 -16.49 -0.80 0.92
C MET A 101 -15.55 0.14 0.15
N THR A 102 -14.31 -0.28 -0.11
CA THR A 102 -13.28 0.58 -0.67
C THR A 102 -12.72 0.10 -2.00
N HIS A 103 -13.27 -0.99 -2.56
CA HIS A 103 -12.83 -1.65 -3.80
C HIS A 103 -11.40 -2.20 -3.77
N GLU A 104 -10.60 -1.82 -2.78
CA GLU A 104 -9.22 -2.26 -2.60
C GLU A 104 -8.95 -2.61 -1.12
N VAL A 105 -7.99 -3.50 -0.90
CA VAL A 105 -7.48 -3.82 0.43
C VAL A 105 -5.97 -3.63 0.39
N GLU A 106 -5.50 -2.56 0.99
CA GLU A 106 -4.08 -2.28 1.07
C GLU A 106 -3.36 -3.38 1.87
N GLY A 107 -2.35 -4.00 1.26
CA GLY A 107 -1.73 -5.20 1.82
C GLY A 107 -2.57 -6.48 1.68
N GLY A 108 -3.66 -6.48 0.92
CA GLY A 108 -4.61 -7.60 0.80
C GLY A 108 -4.08 -8.86 0.12
N ASN A 109 -2.84 -8.87 -0.35
CA ASN A 109 -2.13 -10.06 -0.80
C ASN A 109 -0.72 -10.10 -0.21
N VAL A 110 -0.15 -11.28 -0.09
CA VAL A 110 1.13 -11.52 0.59
C VAL A 110 2.28 -10.67 0.04
N ASN A 111 2.37 -10.53 -1.28
CA ASN A 111 3.46 -9.76 -1.89
C ASN A 111 3.35 -8.27 -1.55
N TRP A 112 2.17 -7.71 -1.60
CA TRP A 112 1.92 -6.32 -1.24
C TRP A 112 2.08 -6.10 0.27
N LEU A 113 1.52 -6.98 1.09
CA LEU A 113 1.68 -6.95 2.55
C LEU A 113 3.17 -6.90 2.95
N MET A 114 3.98 -7.81 2.42
CA MET A 114 5.41 -7.86 2.74
C MET A 114 6.19 -6.67 2.20
N ARG A 115 5.73 -6.03 1.13
CA ARG A 115 6.34 -4.78 0.64
C ARG A 115 6.10 -3.64 1.63
N ILE A 116 4.86 -3.49 2.11
CA ILE A 116 4.52 -2.46 3.10
C ILE A 116 5.22 -2.75 4.43
N LEU A 117 5.17 -3.98 4.92
CA LEU A 117 5.84 -4.35 6.19
C LEU A 117 7.35 -4.03 6.17
N ARG A 118 8.05 -4.26 5.04
CA ARG A 118 9.46 -3.90 4.92
C ARG A 118 9.67 -2.39 4.89
N HIS A 119 8.75 -1.65 4.28
CA HIS A 119 8.76 -0.19 4.26
C HIS A 119 8.58 0.37 5.67
N GLU A 120 7.55 -0.06 6.39
CA GLU A 120 7.32 0.34 7.78
C GLU A 120 8.48 -0.07 8.71
N ALA A 121 9.08 -1.24 8.47
CA ALA A 121 10.29 -1.63 9.19
C ALA A 121 11.45 -0.63 8.95
N GLY A 122 11.55 -0.04 7.77
CA GLY A 122 12.51 1.03 7.49
C GLY A 122 12.33 2.23 8.43
N HIS A 123 11.10 2.73 8.58
CA HIS A 123 10.79 3.81 9.52
C HIS A 123 11.07 3.42 10.98
N ALA A 124 10.67 2.21 11.38
CA ALA A 124 10.91 1.71 12.72
C ALA A 124 12.41 1.57 13.04
N ILE A 125 13.21 1.12 12.08
CA ILE A 125 14.68 1.03 12.21
C ILE A 125 15.30 2.44 12.26
N ASP A 126 14.87 3.38 11.42
CA ASP A 126 15.34 4.76 11.48
C ASP A 126 15.07 5.38 12.86
N SER A 127 13.88 5.18 13.42
CA SER A 127 13.48 5.63 14.75
C SER A 127 14.32 4.94 15.84
N ALA A 128 14.48 3.60 15.78
CA ALA A 128 15.22 2.81 16.74
C ALA A 128 16.68 3.26 16.88
N PHE A 129 17.35 3.45 15.75
CA PHE A 129 18.78 3.77 15.68
C PHE A 129 19.08 5.25 15.49
N ARG A 130 18.04 6.11 15.42
CA ARG A 130 18.13 7.57 15.20
C ARG A 130 18.96 7.92 13.95
N LEU A 131 18.78 7.15 12.85
CA LEU A 131 19.64 7.26 11.66
C LEU A 131 19.54 8.62 10.99
N ARG A 132 18.36 9.24 10.96
CA ARG A 132 18.13 10.59 10.38
C ARG A 132 18.91 11.71 11.09
N ARG A 133 19.50 11.44 12.29
CA ARG A 133 20.43 12.36 12.98
C ARG A 133 21.86 12.27 12.45
N CYS A 134 22.20 11.21 11.70
CA CYS A 134 23.50 11.02 11.10
C CYS A 134 23.72 12.00 9.93
N ALA A 135 24.90 12.63 9.86
CA ALA A 135 25.26 13.55 8.77
C ALA A 135 25.26 12.85 7.41
N HIS A 136 25.78 11.63 7.34
CA HIS A 136 25.79 10.82 6.12
C HIS A 136 24.38 10.47 5.64
N TRP A 137 23.45 10.13 6.54
CA TRP A 137 22.05 9.94 6.18
C TRP A 137 21.46 11.21 5.55
N ARG A 138 21.68 12.37 6.19
CA ARG A 138 21.17 13.65 5.67
C ARG A 138 21.76 14.03 4.31
N ALA A 139 23.03 13.71 4.09
CA ALA A 139 23.69 13.94 2.79
C ALA A 139 23.08 13.09 1.66
N LEU A 140 22.62 11.85 1.97
CA LEU A 140 22.05 10.94 0.98
C LEU A 140 20.56 11.15 0.73
N PHE A 141 19.78 11.39 1.78
CA PHE A 141 18.31 11.42 1.72
C PHE A 141 17.74 12.84 1.83
N GLY A 142 18.48 13.76 2.44
CA GLY A 142 18.03 15.12 2.71
C GLY A 142 17.60 15.34 4.17
N ARG A 143 17.03 16.49 4.46
CA ARG A 143 16.59 16.84 5.84
C ARG A 143 15.25 16.17 6.16
N ALA A 144 15.21 15.36 7.23
CA ALA A 144 14.00 14.72 7.72
C ALA A 144 12.96 15.71 8.28
N SER A 145 13.39 16.92 8.69
CA SER A 145 12.51 18.01 9.15
C SER A 145 11.77 18.74 8.03
N ARG A 146 11.98 18.33 6.78
CA ARG A 146 11.23 18.89 5.65
C ARG A 146 9.73 18.57 5.83
N PRO A 147 8.80 19.51 5.61
CA PRO A 147 7.38 19.22 5.77
C PRO A 147 6.89 18.23 4.71
N TYR A 148 6.03 17.31 5.12
CA TYR A 148 5.29 16.44 4.20
C TYR A 148 4.35 17.30 3.33
N ARG A 149 4.42 17.09 2.04
CA ARG A 149 3.53 17.77 1.09
C ARG A 149 2.39 16.85 0.69
N SER A 150 1.17 17.38 0.66
CA SER A 150 -0.01 16.64 0.17
C SER A 150 0.11 16.23 -1.30
N ARG A 151 0.94 16.95 -2.07
CA ARG A 151 1.29 16.65 -3.47
C ARG A 151 2.79 16.85 -3.67
N TYR A 152 3.43 15.92 -4.34
CA TYR A 152 4.83 16.03 -4.75
C TYR A 152 4.96 15.84 -6.26
N LEU A 153 5.92 16.53 -6.85
CA LEU A 153 6.20 16.43 -8.28
C LEU A 153 7.01 15.16 -8.54
N VAL A 154 6.37 14.19 -9.16
CA VAL A 154 7.02 12.95 -9.55
C VAL A 154 7.96 13.18 -10.74
N ARG A 155 9.17 12.66 -10.65
CA ARG A 155 10.16 12.57 -11.74
C ARG A 155 10.37 11.10 -12.13
N PRO A 156 9.55 10.52 -13.01
CA PRO A 156 9.57 9.09 -13.33
C PRO A 156 10.92 8.58 -13.85
N ALA A 157 11.68 9.43 -14.56
CA ALA A 157 13.01 9.09 -15.07
C ALA A 157 14.14 9.23 -14.02
N SER A 158 13.83 9.70 -12.80
CA SER A 158 14.83 9.86 -11.76
C SER A 158 15.40 8.52 -11.34
N ARG A 159 16.72 8.39 -11.44
CA ARG A 159 17.49 7.24 -10.93
C ARG A 159 18.07 7.49 -9.53
N SER A 160 17.74 8.63 -8.92
CA SER A 160 18.17 8.99 -7.56
C SER A 160 17.36 8.33 -6.46
N HIS A 161 16.30 7.60 -6.81
CA HIS A 161 15.39 6.93 -5.89
C HIS A 161 15.16 5.49 -6.34
N VAL A 162 14.95 4.60 -5.39
CA VAL A 162 14.53 3.22 -5.66
C VAL A 162 13.06 3.17 -6.11
N GLN A 163 12.66 2.05 -6.69
CA GLN A 163 11.29 1.79 -7.12
C GLN A 163 10.72 0.61 -6.30
N HIS A 164 9.89 0.91 -5.32
CA HIS A 164 9.31 -0.10 -4.42
C HIS A 164 7.79 0.01 -4.33
N LEU A 165 7.22 0.85 -3.47
CA LEU A 165 5.77 1.09 -3.46
C LEU A 165 5.30 1.85 -4.72
N GLY A 166 3.99 2.06 -4.85
CA GLY A 166 3.42 2.78 -5.99
C GLY A 166 3.80 4.27 -6.04
N ASP A 167 3.46 4.94 -7.14
CA ASP A 167 3.46 6.39 -7.30
C ASP A 167 4.83 7.08 -7.08
N TRP A 168 5.94 6.34 -7.24
CA TRP A 168 7.30 6.85 -6.93
C TRP A 168 7.41 7.40 -5.52
N TYR A 169 6.83 6.68 -4.55
CA TYR A 169 6.65 7.15 -3.19
C TYR A 169 7.95 7.57 -2.49
N ALA A 170 9.08 6.98 -2.86
CA ALA A 170 10.41 7.42 -2.42
C ALA A 170 10.71 8.90 -2.73
N GLN A 171 9.98 9.54 -3.66
CA GLN A 171 10.18 10.96 -3.99
C GLN A 171 9.34 11.90 -3.14
N SER A 172 8.46 11.40 -2.32
CA SER A 172 7.53 12.21 -1.53
C SER A 172 8.21 12.93 -0.38
N HIS A 173 9.10 12.24 0.33
CA HIS A 173 9.79 12.77 1.51
C HIS A 173 11.13 12.04 1.77
N PRO A 174 12.14 12.67 2.41
CA PRO A 174 13.40 12.01 2.77
C PRO A 174 13.25 10.74 3.61
N THR A 175 12.30 10.70 4.54
CA THR A 175 12.04 9.51 5.37
C THR A 175 11.39 8.39 4.56
N GLU A 176 10.54 8.72 3.59
CA GLU A 176 9.96 7.76 2.66
C GLU A 176 11.02 7.18 1.72
N ASP A 177 11.94 8.02 1.25
CA ASP A 177 13.09 7.59 0.44
C ASP A 177 13.96 6.58 1.21
N PHE A 178 14.21 6.84 2.50
CA PHE A 178 14.92 5.89 3.34
C PHE A 178 14.15 4.58 3.52
N ALA A 179 12.86 4.65 3.87
CA ALA A 179 12.02 3.48 4.10
C ALA A 179 11.87 2.61 2.82
N GLU A 180 11.67 3.23 1.67
CA GLU A 180 11.64 2.56 0.36
C GLU A 180 13.00 1.90 0.03
N THR A 181 14.11 2.60 0.29
CA THR A 181 15.47 2.09 0.10
C THR A 181 15.73 0.90 1.02
N PHE A 182 15.36 1.00 2.30
CA PHE A 182 15.45 -0.09 3.26
C PHE A 182 14.64 -1.32 2.82
N ALA A 183 13.41 -1.10 2.38
CA ALA A 183 12.53 -2.19 1.93
C ALA A 183 13.09 -2.94 0.70
N VAL A 184 13.69 -2.22 -0.26
CA VAL A 184 14.36 -2.83 -1.42
C VAL A 184 15.58 -3.62 -1.00
N TRP A 185 16.39 -3.07 -0.08
CA TRP A 185 17.58 -3.72 0.45
C TRP A 185 17.23 -4.99 1.25
N LEU A 186 16.22 -4.92 2.12
CA LEU A 186 15.79 -6.02 2.97
C LEU A 186 15.19 -7.17 2.17
N ALA A 187 14.45 -6.87 1.10
CA ALA A 187 13.70 -7.87 0.35
C ALA A 187 14.59 -9.04 -0.12
N PRO A 188 14.21 -10.29 0.18
CA PRO A 188 14.94 -11.47 -0.32
C PRO A 188 14.99 -11.47 -1.85
N ARG A 189 16.11 -11.88 -2.39
CA ARG A 189 16.32 -12.01 -3.86
C ARG A 189 16.00 -10.74 -4.64
N SER A 190 16.06 -9.55 -4.02
CA SER A 190 15.79 -8.27 -4.70
C SER A 190 16.75 -7.98 -5.84
N GLY A 191 17.95 -8.58 -5.82
CA GLY A 191 18.99 -8.36 -6.83
C GLY A 191 19.42 -6.90 -6.94
N TRP A 192 19.25 -6.11 -5.85
CA TRP A 192 19.40 -4.67 -5.87
C TRP A 192 20.76 -4.19 -6.37
N ARG A 193 21.86 -4.94 -6.10
CA ARG A 193 23.19 -4.58 -6.59
C ARG A 193 23.24 -4.52 -8.12
N ARG A 194 22.67 -5.52 -8.80
CA ARG A 194 22.58 -5.60 -10.26
C ARG A 194 21.53 -4.63 -10.80
N ARG A 195 20.35 -4.59 -10.19
CA ARG A 195 19.21 -3.77 -10.64
C ARG A 195 19.52 -2.27 -10.63
N TYR A 196 20.29 -1.80 -9.62
CA TYR A 196 20.61 -0.39 -9.45
C TYR A 196 22.09 -0.06 -9.71
N ALA A 197 22.85 -0.94 -10.41
CA ALA A 197 24.30 -0.81 -10.60
C ALA A 197 24.72 0.56 -11.16
N SER A 198 23.97 1.09 -12.14
CA SER A 198 24.22 2.40 -12.77
C SER A 198 23.39 3.55 -12.22
N TRP A 199 22.68 3.33 -11.11
CA TRP A 199 21.78 4.34 -10.55
C TRP A 199 22.43 5.09 -9.37
N PRO A 200 22.31 6.42 -9.29
CA PRO A 200 22.80 7.19 -8.13
C PRO A 200 22.23 6.71 -6.80
N CYS A 201 21.00 6.13 -6.76
CA CYS A 201 20.42 5.60 -5.54
C CYS A 201 21.15 4.36 -4.98
N LEU A 202 22.09 3.76 -5.74
CA LEU A 202 22.91 2.66 -5.22
C LEU A 202 23.69 3.08 -3.96
N ARG A 203 24.10 4.34 -3.84
CA ARG A 203 24.78 4.86 -2.63
C ARG A 203 23.90 4.74 -1.39
N LYS A 204 22.59 4.98 -1.52
CA LYS A 204 21.62 4.84 -0.44
C LYS A 204 21.46 3.39 0.01
N LEU A 205 21.41 2.46 -0.94
CA LEU A 205 21.37 1.02 -0.66
C LEU A 205 22.64 0.52 0.02
N ARG A 206 23.82 1.05 -0.38
CA ARG A 206 25.10 0.77 0.28
C ARG A 206 25.15 1.33 1.70
N PHE A 207 24.60 2.52 1.94
CA PHE A 207 24.45 3.07 3.29
C PHE A 207 23.65 2.15 4.21
N VAL A 208 22.50 1.62 3.74
CA VAL A 208 21.69 0.68 4.52
C VAL A 208 22.48 -0.62 4.80
N GLN A 209 23.21 -1.12 3.79
CA GLN A 209 24.08 -2.31 3.96
C GLN A 209 25.16 -2.08 5.00
N GLN A 210 25.83 -0.93 4.95
CA GLN A 210 26.89 -0.58 5.92
C GLN A 210 26.32 -0.43 7.32
N PHE A 211 25.20 0.27 7.49
CA PHE A 211 24.49 0.36 8.77
C PHE A 211 24.19 -1.03 9.35
N ALA A 212 23.69 -1.96 8.55
CA ALA A 212 23.34 -3.30 9.00
C ALA A 212 24.59 -4.09 9.47
N LEU A 213 25.70 -3.96 8.77
CA LEU A 213 26.98 -4.60 9.13
C LEU A 213 27.57 -4.04 10.43
N GLU A 214 27.56 -2.70 10.58
CA GLU A 214 28.23 -2.03 11.68
C GLU A 214 27.37 -1.99 12.96
N ARG A 215 26.06 -1.80 12.81
CA ARG A 215 25.17 -1.49 13.93
C ARG A 215 23.95 -2.40 14.05
N GLY A 216 23.63 -3.22 13.06
CA GLY A 216 22.42 -4.04 13.04
C GLY A 216 22.32 -5.03 14.22
N ALA A 217 23.45 -5.54 14.69
CA ALA A 217 23.52 -6.44 15.83
C ALA A 217 23.47 -5.74 17.19
N HIS A 218 23.67 -4.42 17.23
CA HIS A 218 23.71 -3.67 18.49
C HIS A 218 22.30 -3.40 19.03
N ARG A 219 22.22 -3.14 20.32
CA ARG A 219 20.98 -2.68 20.95
C ARG A 219 20.68 -1.25 20.48
N PRO A 220 19.48 -0.96 19.99
CA PRO A 220 19.15 0.39 19.55
C PRO A 220 19.01 1.34 20.75
N PRO A 221 19.34 2.63 20.57
CA PRO A 221 19.19 3.65 21.62
C PRO A 221 17.73 3.96 21.96
N VAL A 222 16.77 3.77 21.03
CA VAL A 222 15.34 3.94 21.29
C VAL A 222 14.68 2.57 21.35
N ARG A 223 13.99 2.30 22.45
CA ARG A 223 13.38 1.00 22.76
C ARG A 223 11.97 1.11 23.32
N CYS A 224 11.34 2.29 23.27
CA CYS A 224 9.97 2.45 23.73
C CYS A 224 9.03 1.51 22.93
N ARG A 225 7.95 1.10 23.59
CA ARG A 225 6.93 0.22 23.03
C ARG A 225 5.56 0.88 23.01
N ASP A 226 5.56 2.18 22.89
CA ASP A 226 4.34 2.97 22.78
C ASP A 226 3.53 2.51 21.56
N ARG A 227 2.23 2.45 21.74
CA ARG A 227 1.28 2.15 20.68
C ARG A 227 0.44 3.40 20.41
N ILE A 228 0.73 4.08 19.33
CA ILE A 228 -0.01 5.28 18.91
C ILE A 228 -1.28 4.82 18.19
N GLU A 229 -2.42 5.43 18.54
CA GLU A 229 -3.75 5.10 17.96
C GLU A 229 -4.03 3.58 17.90
N PRO A 230 -3.87 2.83 19.01
CA PRO A 230 -4.10 1.40 18.96
C PRO A 230 -5.59 1.09 18.81
N LEU A 231 -5.89 -0.04 18.18
CA LEU A 231 -7.25 -0.44 17.84
C LEU A 231 -8.16 -0.61 19.06
N ASP A 232 -7.59 -1.08 20.17
CA ASP A 232 -8.32 -1.43 21.41
C ASP A 232 -8.95 -0.24 22.12
N VAL A 233 -8.52 0.99 21.82
CA VAL A 233 -9.13 2.23 22.34
C VAL A 233 -9.91 3.01 21.28
N ASN A 234 -9.95 2.56 20.03
CA ASN A 234 -10.60 3.28 18.95
C ASN A 234 -12.12 3.12 18.98
N GLN A 235 -12.82 4.18 19.38
CA GLN A 235 -14.27 4.20 19.58
C GLN A 235 -15.08 4.40 18.27
N ARG A 236 -14.42 4.68 17.14
CA ARG A 236 -15.12 4.85 15.87
C ARG A 236 -15.78 3.55 15.44
N THR A 237 -16.99 3.63 14.88
CA THR A 237 -17.61 2.48 14.23
C THR A 237 -16.94 2.17 12.89
N LEU A 238 -17.06 0.92 12.44
CA LEU A 238 -16.61 0.53 11.10
C LEU A 238 -17.23 1.41 10.01
N ALA A 239 -18.52 1.79 10.16
CA ALA A 239 -19.17 2.71 9.22
C ALA A 239 -18.51 4.08 9.19
N GLN A 240 -18.17 4.65 10.36
CA GLN A 240 -17.45 5.93 10.46
C GLN A 240 -16.05 5.85 9.87
N TYR A 241 -15.33 4.76 10.15
CA TYR A 241 -14.01 4.51 9.58
C TYR A 241 -14.07 4.49 8.04
N PHE A 242 -14.95 3.66 7.44
CA PHE A 242 -15.05 3.58 6.00
C PHE A 242 -15.49 4.90 5.35
N ARG A 243 -16.41 5.63 5.98
CA ARG A 243 -16.81 6.96 5.50
C ARG A 243 -15.64 7.93 5.45
N ALA A 244 -14.84 8.00 6.53
CA ALA A 244 -13.66 8.84 6.59
C ALA A 244 -12.59 8.40 5.58
N LYS A 245 -12.37 7.10 5.41
CA LYS A 245 -11.43 6.56 4.43
C LYS A 245 -11.83 6.90 3.00
N LEU A 246 -13.10 6.74 2.64
CA LEU A 246 -13.63 7.10 1.33
C LEU A 246 -13.54 8.61 1.08
N ALA A 247 -13.82 9.46 2.07
CA ALA A 247 -13.71 10.91 1.94
C ALA A 247 -12.27 11.35 1.63
N ARG A 248 -11.27 10.68 2.25
CA ARG A 248 -9.83 10.95 1.97
C ARG A 248 -9.37 10.43 0.61
N THR A 249 -9.97 9.36 0.11
CA THR A 249 -9.60 8.72 -1.15
C THR A 249 -10.34 9.30 -2.37
N HIS A 250 -11.02 10.44 -2.24
CA HIS A 250 -11.57 11.11 -3.41
C HIS A 250 -10.42 11.55 -4.32
N PRO A 251 -10.26 10.93 -5.50
CA PRO A 251 -9.23 11.37 -6.43
C PRO A 251 -9.56 12.78 -6.90
N PRO A 252 -8.55 13.56 -7.34
CA PRO A 252 -8.83 14.80 -8.06
C PRO A 252 -9.83 14.48 -9.17
N ARG A 253 -10.89 15.30 -9.30
CA ARG A 253 -11.91 15.18 -10.35
C ARG A 253 -11.20 15.11 -11.71
N GLY A 254 -11.43 14.02 -12.46
CA GLY A 254 -10.92 13.84 -13.82
C GLY A 254 -9.44 13.45 -13.88
N THR A 255 -9.14 12.17 -13.99
CA THR A 255 -7.80 11.72 -14.36
C THR A 255 -7.68 11.72 -15.89
N LEU A 256 -6.45 11.85 -16.41
CA LEU A 256 -6.15 11.68 -17.85
C LEU A 256 -6.66 10.34 -18.42
N ALA A 257 -6.95 9.39 -17.54
CA ALA A 257 -7.46 8.07 -17.88
C ALA A 257 -8.98 8.06 -18.16
N ASP A 258 -9.77 8.86 -17.43
CA ASP A 258 -11.22 8.75 -17.41
C ASP A 258 -11.87 8.88 -18.80
N PRO A 259 -11.55 9.90 -19.62
CA PRO A 259 -12.15 10.02 -20.94
C PRO A 259 -11.81 8.86 -21.88
N LEU A 260 -10.60 8.29 -21.73
CA LEU A 260 -10.17 7.15 -22.53
C LEU A 260 -10.85 5.85 -22.09
N LEU A 261 -11.05 5.69 -20.78
CA LEU A 261 -11.74 4.53 -20.21
C LEU A 261 -13.23 4.55 -20.57
N GLN A 262 -13.91 5.69 -20.46
CA GLN A 262 -15.32 5.86 -20.81
C GLN A 262 -15.60 5.70 -22.31
N ARG A 263 -14.63 5.96 -23.18
CA ARG A 263 -14.73 5.67 -24.62
C ARG A 263 -14.65 4.19 -24.92
N LEU A 264 -13.82 3.45 -24.18
CA LEU A 264 -13.60 2.01 -24.40
C LEU A 264 -14.64 1.13 -23.71
N PHE A 265 -15.08 1.52 -22.52
CA PHE A 265 -15.98 0.77 -21.66
C PHE A 265 -17.32 1.49 -21.52
N THR A 266 -18.33 0.81 -21.01
CA THR A 266 -19.66 1.36 -20.74
C THR A 266 -19.99 1.37 -19.25
N SER A 267 -20.76 2.35 -18.80
CA SER A 267 -21.35 2.36 -17.46
C SER A 267 -22.63 1.53 -17.35
N THR A 268 -23.23 1.17 -18.48
CA THR A 268 -24.45 0.35 -18.51
C THR A 268 -24.07 -1.13 -18.62
N PRO A 269 -24.43 -1.96 -17.62
CA PRO A 269 -24.18 -3.38 -17.68
C PRO A 269 -25.06 -4.06 -18.74
N GLY A 270 -24.48 -4.96 -19.54
CA GLY A 270 -25.20 -5.84 -20.46
C GLY A 270 -25.83 -7.05 -19.74
N SER A 271 -26.42 -7.97 -20.51
CA SER A 271 -27.04 -9.20 -19.97
C SER A 271 -26.07 -10.12 -19.23
N ARG A 272 -24.79 -10.12 -19.60
CA ARG A 272 -23.70 -10.85 -18.89
C ARG A 272 -22.55 -9.86 -18.60
N PRO A 273 -22.68 -9.04 -17.54
CA PRO A 273 -21.76 -7.93 -17.30
C PRO A 273 -20.39 -8.44 -16.89
N VAL A 274 -19.37 -8.07 -17.65
CA VAL A 274 -17.97 -8.29 -17.29
C VAL A 274 -17.38 -6.95 -16.82
N PRO A 275 -17.00 -6.79 -15.54
CA PRO A 275 -16.38 -5.56 -15.07
C PRO A 275 -15.07 -5.27 -15.83
N ALA A 276 -14.90 -4.04 -16.32
CA ALA A 276 -13.71 -3.61 -17.06
C ALA A 276 -12.43 -3.81 -16.24
N ALA A 277 -12.47 -3.51 -14.94
CA ALA A 277 -11.37 -3.74 -14.03
C ALA A 277 -10.98 -5.23 -13.91
N ALA A 278 -11.97 -6.14 -13.92
CA ALA A 278 -11.71 -7.58 -13.90
C ALA A 278 -11.00 -8.05 -15.17
N LEU A 279 -11.45 -7.58 -16.35
CA LEU A 279 -10.79 -7.86 -17.63
C LEU A 279 -9.35 -7.37 -17.64
N LEU A 280 -9.10 -6.13 -17.22
CA LEU A 280 -7.76 -5.54 -17.17
C LEU A 280 -6.84 -6.28 -16.19
N ARG A 281 -7.35 -6.73 -15.02
CA ARG A 281 -6.61 -7.52 -14.04
C ARG A 281 -6.23 -8.90 -14.58
N ALA A 282 -7.18 -9.61 -15.19
CA ALA A 282 -6.97 -10.94 -15.76
C ALA A 282 -5.85 -10.94 -16.84
N HIS A 283 -5.78 -9.88 -17.64
CA HIS A 283 -4.81 -9.76 -18.73
C HIS A 283 -3.59 -8.86 -18.41
N LYS A 284 -3.34 -8.60 -17.13
CA LYS A 284 -2.30 -7.67 -16.65
C LYS A 284 -0.93 -7.91 -17.27
N THR A 285 -0.46 -9.16 -17.29
CA THR A 285 0.88 -9.51 -17.83
C THR A 285 0.99 -9.17 -19.31
N GLN A 286 -0.02 -9.52 -20.09
CA GLN A 286 -0.06 -9.30 -21.53
C GLN A 286 -0.15 -7.80 -21.88
N LEU A 287 -0.95 -7.04 -21.12
CA LEU A 287 -1.10 -5.60 -21.28
C LEU A 287 0.21 -4.87 -20.96
N LEU A 288 0.88 -5.21 -19.85
CA LEU A 288 2.17 -4.66 -19.49
C LEU A 288 3.24 -4.94 -20.56
N ALA A 289 3.33 -6.17 -21.05
CA ALA A 289 4.27 -6.51 -22.11
C ALA A 289 4.02 -5.69 -23.39
N SER A 290 2.75 -5.46 -23.75
CA SER A 290 2.38 -4.61 -24.88
C SER A 290 2.77 -3.14 -24.69
N MET A 291 2.61 -2.59 -23.48
CA MET A 291 2.99 -1.23 -23.15
C MET A 291 4.51 -1.04 -23.26
N ILE A 292 5.28 -1.91 -22.59
CA ILE A 292 6.75 -1.82 -22.53
C ILE A 292 7.37 -1.91 -23.94
N ARG A 293 6.97 -2.92 -24.73
CA ARG A 293 7.53 -3.14 -26.08
C ARG A 293 7.25 -2.01 -27.08
N ARG A 294 6.15 -1.27 -26.92
CA ARG A 294 5.69 -0.30 -27.91
C ARG A 294 5.85 1.17 -27.51
N THR A 295 6.30 1.44 -26.28
CA THR A 295 6.43 2.82 -25.78
C THR A 295 7.77 3.13 -25.14
N ALA A 296 8.71 2.18 -25.10
CA ALA A 296 10.00 2.31 -24.41
C ALA A 296 9.90 2.79 -22.95
N VAL A 297 8.73 2.61 -22.33
CA VAL A 297 8.49 2.96 -20.94
C VAL A 297 9.10 1.89 -20.02
N ASP A 298 9.64 2.30 -18.88
CA ASP A 298 10.08 1.32 -17.88
C ASP A 298 8.91 0.53 -17.28
N ARG A 299 9.22 -0.67 -16.77
CA ARG A 299 8.21 -1.59 -16.25
C ARG A 299 7.42 -1.01 -15.08
N TYR A 300 8.06 -0.24 -14.21
CA TYR A 300 7.42 0.34 -13.05
C TYR A 300 6.39 1.40 -13.46
N ALA A 301 6.74 2.33 -14.35
CA ALA A 301 5.81 3.32 -14.88
C ALA A 301 4.62 2.67 -15.62
N ALA A 302 4.89 1.64 -16.44
CA ALA A 302 3.81 0.87 -17.08
C ALA A 302 2.86 0.24 -16.06
N GLN A 303 3.39 -0.30 -14.95
CA GLN A 303 2.59 -0.85 -13.86
C GLN A 303 1.72 0.22 -13.19
N GLN A 304 2.25 1.42 -12.94
CA GLN A 304 1.48 2.51 -12.34
C GLN A 304 0.31 2.93 -13.24
N VAL A 305 0.58 3.14 -14.53
CA VAL A 305 -0.47 3.50 -15.50
C VAL A 305 -1.55 2.44 -15.58
N LEU A 306 -1.19 1.17 -15.64
CA LEU A 306 -2.18 0.08 -15.67
C LEU A 306 -2.96 -0.02 -14.36
N ARG A 307 -2.31 0.16 -13.21
CA ARG A 307 -2.97 0.20 -11.90
C ARG A 307 -4.02 1.31 -11.86
N THR A 308 -3.65 2.54 -12.23
CA THR A 308 -4.58 3.67 -12.32
C THR A 308 -5.77 3.37 -13.23
N ALA A 309 -5.52 2.75 -14.39
CA ALA A 309 -6.61 2.38 -15.31
C ALA A 309 -7.58 1.36 -14.68
N ILE A 310 -7.06 0.35 -13.96
CA ILE A 310 -7.87 -0.64 -13.24
C ILE A 310 -8.71 0.01 -12.14
N GLU A 311 -8.08 0.80 -11.28
CA GLU A 311 -8.72 1.49 -10.16
C GLU A 311 -9.82 2.45 -10.64
N ARG A 312 -9.53 3.21 -11.71
CA ARG A 312 -10.50 4.15 -12.28
C ARG A 312 -11.67 3.42 -12.93
N SER A 313 -11.42 2.32 -13.67
CA SER A 313 -12.49 1.50 -14.24
C SER A 313 -13.43 0.93 -13.16
N ASP A 314 -12.87 0.51 -12.04
CA ASP A 314 -13.63 -0.01 -10.88
C ASP A 314 -14.50 1.09 -10.25
N ARG A 315 -13.91 2.25 -9.98
CA ARG A 315 -14.58 3.41 -9.36
C ARG A 315 -15.67 4.02 -10.24
N LEU A 316 -15.46 4.02 -11.56
CA LEU A 316 -16.44 4.50 -12.53
C LEU A 316 -17.53 3.46 -12.84
N GLY A 317 -17.48 2.27 -12.24
CA GLY A 317 -18.45 1.20 -12.48
C GLY A 317 -18.50 0.77 -13.94
N LEU A 318 -17.34 0.67 -14.61
CA LEU A 318 -17.31 0.39 -16.04
C LEU A 318 -17.33 -1.11 -16.35
N TYR A 319 -18.02 -1.43 -17.45
CA TYR A 319 -18.18 -2.78 -17.97
C TYR A 319 -17.65 -2.90 -19.41
N VAL A 320 -17.31 -4.11 -19.79
CA VAL A 320 -16.90 -4.46 -21.17
C VAL A 320 -18.07 -4.22 -22.12
N ARG A 321 -17.79 -3.57 -23.25
CA ARG A 321 -18.73 -3.36 -24.35
C ARG A 321 -18.45 -4.40 -25.43
N GLY A 322 -19.41 -5.30 -25.68
CA GLY A 322 -19.29 -6.32 -26.72
C GLY A 322 -18.25 -7.42 -26.40
N SER A 323 -17.46 -7.82 -27.40
CA SER A 323 -16.52 -8.93 -27.32
C SER A 323 -15.31 -8.58 -26.43
N GLN A 324 -14.96 -9.49 -25.48
CA GLN A 324 -13.75 -9.33 -24.64
C GLN A 324 -12.47 -9.28 -25.49
N ARG A 325 -12.40 -10.02 -26.58
CA ARG A 325 -11.23 -10.09 -27.48
C ARG A 325 -10.98 -8.75 -28.17
N GLU A 326 -12.02 -8.13 -28.67
CA GLU A 326 -11.96 -6.79 -29.30
C GLU A 326 -11.63 -5.72 -28.26
N THR A 327 -12.33 -5.73 -27.13
CA THR A 327 -12.07 -4.81 -26.01
C THR A 327 -10.62 -4.90 -25.55
N LEU A 328 -10.01 -6.09 -25.46
CA LEU A 328 -8.60 -6.25 -25.13
C LEU A 328 -7.65 -5.69 -26.19
N ARG A 329 -8.01 -5.81 -27.48
CA ARG A 329 -7.24 -5.19 -28.57
C ARG A 329 -7.24 -3.67 -28.43
N GLU A 330 -8.39 -3.09 -28.21
CA GLU A 330 -8.56 -1.65 -28.00
C GLU A 330 -7.93 -1.16 -26.70
N ALA A 331 -8.03 -1.94 -25.62
CA ALA A 331 -7.37 -1.63 -24.34
C ALA A 331 -5.86 -1.52 -24.49
N ARG A 332 -5.23 -2.36 -25.31
CA ARG A 332 -3.79 -2.24 -25.60
C ARG A 332 -3.45 -0.93 -26.29
N VAL A 333 -4.31 -0.46 -27.21
CA VAL A 333 -4.11 0.82 -27.90
C VAL A 333 -4.33 1.98 -26.93
N MET A 334 -5.41 1.93 -26.16
CA MET A 334 -5.75 2.93 -25.14
C MET A 334 -4.66 3.08 -24.10
N LEU A 335 -4.18 1.98 -23.52
CA LEU A 335 -3.12 2.01 -22.50
C LEU A 335 -1.80 2.60 -23.05
N ARG A 336 -1.44 2.31 -24.29
CA ARG A 336 -0.27 2.95 -24.93
C ARG A 336 -0.46 4.46 -25.11
N ARG A 337 -1.66 4.91 -25.47
CA ARG A 337 -1.98 6.35 -25.52
C ARG A 337 -1.90 6.98 -24.13
N LEU A 338 -2.39 6.29 -23.12
CA LEU A 338 -2.35 6.75 -21.73
C LEU A 338 -0.92 6.88 -21.21
N VAL A 339 -0.04 5.90 -21.50
CA VAL A 339 1.40 5.98 -21.20
C VAL A 339 2.03 7.20 -21.86
N ARG A 340 1.78 7.42 -23.15
CA ARG A 340 2.33 8.57 -23.87
C ARG A 340 1.87 9.91 -23.29
N ARG A 341 0.59 10.01 -22.90
CA ARG A 341 0.07 11.20 -22.20
C ARG A 341 0.72 11.37 -20.83
N TYR A 342 0.86 10.28 -20.08
CA TYR A 342 1.52 10.27 -18.79
C TYR A 342 2.98 10.73 -18.88
N LEU A 343 3.75 10.23 -19.84
CA LEU A 343 5.13 10.63 -20.06
C LEU A 343 5.23 12.13 -20.44
N ARG A 344 4.35 12.63 -21.30
CA ARG A 344 4.30 14.06 -21.68
C ARG A 344 3.96 14.97 -20.51
N SER A 345 2.97 14.63 -19.72
CA SER A 345 2.55 15.44 -18.55
C SER A 345 3.61 15.52 -17.46
N HIS A 346 4.61 14.61 -17.48
CA HIS A 346 5.73 14.57 -16.54
C HIS A 346 7.06 14.99 -17.17
N GLY A 347 7.04 15.65 -18.30
CA GLY A 347 8.25 16.19 -18.97
C GLY A 347 9.20 15.14 -19.54
N LEU A 348 8.73 13.91 -19.75
CA LEU A 348 9.52 12.82 -20.33
C LEU A 348 9.37 12.80 -21.84
N ARG A 349 10.42 13.23 -22.56
CA ARG A 349 10.52 12.97 -23.99
C ARG A 349 10.76 11.47 -24.22
N GLN A 350 10.04 10.87 -25.16
CA GLN A 350 10.39 9.55 -25.68
C GLN A 350 11.82 9.63 -26.22
N ARG A 351 12.69 8.72 -25.78
CA ARG A 351 13.93 8.47 -26.55
C ARG A 351 13.50 7.89 -27.87
N ALA A 352 13.88 8.54 -28.94
CA ALA A 352 13.76 8.07 -30.30
C ALA A 352 14.50 6.74 -30.47
#